data_03bc949ed0b46c3e48b531562b3756be
#
_entry.id   03bc949ed0b46c3e48b531562b3756be
#
_cell.length_a   1.000
_cell.length_b   1.000
_cell.length_c   1.000
_cell.angle_alpha   90.00
_cell.angle_beta   90.00
_cell.angle_gamma   90.00
#
_symmetry.space_group_name_H-M   'P 1'
#
loop_
_entity.id
_entity.type
_entity.pdbx_description
1 polymer ?
#
loop_
_entity_poly.entity_id
_entity_poly.type
_entity_poly.pdbx_seq_one_letter_code
_entity_poly.pdbx_strand_id
1 'polypeptide(L)'
;MEANNYSLQKQKVMQQHIYYTKYALQFADMQIPELVTVFNQQVGNTGWAGMRAYHDLALIDEFQRRGIDVSAIYDGKAIGFDYPIRYEIAYNRLAAIG
;
A
#
# COMPACT_ATOMS: atom_id res chain seq x y z
N MET A 1 -1.74 -9.31 -21.82
CA MET A 1 -1.43 -10.47 -20.98
C MET A 1 0.02 -10.51 -20.53
N GLU A 2 0.96 -10.32 -21.44
CA GLU A 2 2.37 -10.33 -21.06
C GLU A 2 2.74 -9.20 -20.12
N ALA A 3 2.16 -8.02 -20.30
CA ALA A 3 2.40 -6.89 -19.42
C ALA A 3 1.96 -7.19 -17.98
N ASN A 4 0.81 -7.87 -17.82
CA ASN A 4 0.33 -8.26 -16.50
C ASN A 4 1.24 -9.30 -15.85
N ASN A 5 1.72 -10.27 -16.64
CA ASN A 5 2.65 -11.29 -16.15
C ASN A 5 3.96 -10.67 -15.67
N TYR A 6 4.47 -9.68 -16.42
CA TYR A 6 5.70 -8.98 -16.04
C TYR A 6 5.51 -8.23 -14.70
N SER A 7 4.40 -7.51 -14.55
CA SER A 7 4.10 -6.77 -13.31
C SER A 7 3.96 -7.72 -12.12
N LEU A 8 3.28 -8.85 -12.30
CA LEU A 8 3.12 -9.85 -11.25
C LEU A 8 4.45 -10.46 -10.84
N GLN A 9 5.33 -10.76 -11.81
CA GLN A 9 6.66 -11.29 -11.52
C GLN A 9 7.50 -10.29 -10.74
N LYS A 10 7.45 -9.03 -11.13
CA LYS A 10 8.16 -7.96 -10.42
C LYS A 10 7.67 -7.85 -8.97
N GLN A 11 6.37 -7.90 -8.74
CA GLN A 11 5.81 -7.86 -7.40
C GLN A 11 6.24 -9.07 -6.58
N LYS A 12 6.25 -10.27 -7.17
CA LYS A 12 6.70 -11.47 -6.47
C LYS A 12 8.16 -11.37 -6.04
N VAL A 13 9.02 -10.84 -6.90
CA VAL A 13 10.43 -10.63 -6.55
C VAL A 13 10.56 -9.65 -5.40
N MET A 14 9.83 -8.54 -5.44
CA MET A 14 9.84 -7.55 -4.36
C MET A 14 9.34 -8.16 -3.04
N GLN A 15 8.31 -9.01 -3.09
CA GLN A 15 7.74 -9.65 -1.90
C GLN A 15 8.70 -10.65 -1.25
N GLN A 16 9.77 -11.05 -1.93
CA GLN A 16 10.82 -11.90 -1.38
C GLN A 16 11.95 -11.10 -0.76
N HIS A 17 11.97 -9.78 -0.93
CA HIS A 17 13.03 -8.93 -0.42
C HIS A 17 12.89 -8.73 1.09
N ILE A 18 14.05 -8.61 1.76
CA ILE A 18 14.07 -8.47 3.23
C ILE A 18 13.34 -7.22 3.70
N TYR A 19 13.42 -6.12 2.96
CA TYR A 19 12.73 -4.88 3.33
C TYR A 19 11.20 -5.05 3.25
N TYR A 20 10.72 -5.72 2.21
CA TYR A 20 9.30 -6.03 2.12
C TYR A 20 8.83 -6.85 3.33
N THR A 21 9.54 -7.91 3.65
CA THR A 21 9.20 -8.80 4.76
C THR A 21 9.15 -8.03 6.08
N LYS A 22 10.13 -7.15 6.30
CA LYS A 22 10.20 -6.34 7.50
C LYS A 22 8.95 -5.46 7.65
N TYR A 23 8.58 -4.76 6.59
CA TYR A 23 7.40 -3.90 6.63
C TYR A 23 6.09 -4.70 6.70
N ALA A 24 6.01 -5.82 5.98
CA ALA A 24 4.84 -6.68 6.02
C ALA A 24 4.55 -7.18 7.44
N LEU A 25 5.58 -7.57 8.17
CA LEU A 25 5.43 -8.00 9.56
C LEU A 25 4.98 -6.86 10.47
N GLN A 26 5.54 -5.66 10.29
CA GLN A 26 5.11 -4.49 11.04
C GLN A 26 3.63 -4.17 10.81
N PHE A 27 3.22 -4.15 9.54
CA PHE A 27 1.85 -3.77 9.18
C PHE A 27 0.84 -4.83 9.62
N ALA A 28 1.23 -6.10 9.63
CA ALA A 28 0.35 -7.18 10.06
C ALA A 28 -0.12 -7.01 11.52
N ASP A 29 0.70 -6.37 12.35
CA ASP A 29 0.38 -6.13 13.77
C ASP A 29 -0.39 -4.84 14.00
N MET A 30 -0.55 -4.01 12.98
CA MET A 30 -1.20 -2.70 13.12
C MET A 30 -2.71 -2.79 12.99
N GLN A 31 -3.40 -1.90 13.70
CA GLN A 31 -4.82 -1.66 13.52
C GLN A 31 -5.05 -0.83 12.26
N ILE A 32 -6.28 -0.90 11.69
CA ILE A 32 -6.60 -0.14 10.47
C ILE A 32 -6.32 1.36 10.63
N PRO A 33 -6.69 2.03 11.74
CA PRO A 33 -6.36 3.46 11.88
C PRO A 33 -4.86 3.75 11.82
N GLU A 34 -4.04 2.84 12.34
CA GLU A 34 -2.58 2.99 12.28
C GLU A 34 -2.07 2.85 10.84
N LEU A 35 -2.60 1.90 10.09
CA LEU A 35 -2.24 1.73 8.67
C LEU A 35 -2.63 2.97 7.85
N VAL A 36 -3.80 3.53 8.10
CA VAL A 36 -4.25 4.77 7.46
C VAL A 36 -3.29 5.92 7.78
N THR A 37 -2.86 6.02 9.04
CA THR A 37 -1.88 7.03 9.45
C THR A 37 -0.55 6.85 8.71
N VAL A 38 -0.07 5.61 8.56
CA VAL A 38 1.15 5.33 7.80
C VAL A 38 1.04 5.85 6.38
N PHE A 39 -0.08 5.59 5.70
CA PHE A 39 -0.30 6.10 4.36
C PHE A 39 -0.30 7.64 4.36
N ASN A 40 -1.06 8.25 5.26
CA ASN A 40 -1.25 9.70 5.26
C ASN A 40 0.04 10.46 5.56
N GLN A 41 0.97 9.86 6.29
CA GLN A 41 2.29 10.47 6.54
C GLN A 41 3.14 10.58 5.27
N GLN A 42 2.82 9.82 4.23
CA GLN A 42 3.56 9.85 2.97
C GLN A 42 2.98 10.84 1.97
N VAL A 43 1.77 11.36 2.23
CA VAL A 43 1.13 12.31 1.32
C VAL A 43 1.99 13.58 1.24
N GLY A 44 2.37 13.94 0.01
CA GLY A 44 3.23 15.10 -0.22
C GLY A 44 4.71 14.90 0.12
N ASN A 45 5.10 13.73 0.61
CA ASN A 45 6.49 13.43 0.94
C ASN A 45 7.20 12.84 -0.27
N THR A 46 8.13 13.59 -0.86
CA THR A 46 8.90 13.16 -2.02
C THR A 46 10.36 12.84 -1.69
N GLY A 47 10.76 13.06 -0.44
CA GLY A 47 12.17 12.94 -0.04
C GLY A 47 12.64 11.55 0.30
N TRP A 48 11.74 10.57 0.28
CA TRP A 48 12.07 9.21 0.68
C TRP A 48 12.32 8.36 -0.56
N ALA A 49 13.49 7.72 -0.60
CA ALA A 49 13.93 6.90 -1.74
C ALA A 49 14.40 5.53 -1.24
N GLY A 50 14.70 4.63 -2.16
CA GLY A 50 15.25 3.31 -1.83
C GLY A 50 14.19 2.35 -1.31
N MET A 51 14.02 2.27 0.00
CA MET A 51 13.12 1.29 0.62
C MET A 51 11.65 1.58 0.42
N ARG A 52 11.29 2.77 -0.06
CA ARG A 52 9.89 3.19 -0.16
C ARG A 52 9.05 2.26 -1.01
N ALA A 53 9.62 1.75 -2.10
CA ALA A 53 8.86 0.84 -2.97
C ALA A 53 8.42 -0.42 -2.23
N TYR A 54 9.29 -0.98 -1.40
CA TYR A 54 8.96 -2.18 -0.60
C TYR A 54 7.96 -1.86 0.50
N HIS A 55 8.12 -0.71 1.14
CA HIS A 55 7.20 -0.23 2.16
C HIS A 55 5.80 -0.05 1.59
N ASP A 56 5.69 0.63 0.46
CA ASP A 56 4.39 0.94 -0.13
C ASP A 56 3.69 -0.33 -0.63
N LEU A 57 4.44 -1.25 -1.24
CA LEU A 57 3.87 -2.52 -1.66
C LEU A 57 3.37 -3.32 -0.46
N ALA A 58 4.15 -3.39 0.61
CA ALA A 58 3.75 -4.10 1.82
C ALA A 58 2.50 -3.48 2.44
N LEU A 59 2.37 -2.16 2.41
CA LEU A 59 1.20 -1.46 2.94
C LEU A 59 -0.06 -1.78 2.13
N ILE A 60 0.02 -1.71 0.80
CA ILE A 60 -1.10 -2.06 -0.08
C ILE A 60 -1.48 -3.53 0.12
N ASP A 61 -0.50 -4.42 0.17
CA ASP A 61 -0.76 -5.84 0.36
C ASP A 61 -1.47 -6.10 1.69
N GLU A 62 -1.12 -5.37 2.74
CA GLU A 62 -1.78 -5.55 4.04
C GLU A 62 -3.24 -5.11 3.99
N PHE A 63 -3.53 -3.97 3.37
CA PHE A 63 -4.92 -3.56 3.16
C PHE A 63 -5.71 -4.61 2.38
N GLN A 64 -5.13 -5.11 1.29
CA GLN A 64 -5.80 -6.10 0.44
C GLN A 64 -5.97 -7.44 1.16
N ARG A 65 -4.99 -7.85 1.95
CA ARG A 65 -5.09 -9.07 2.75
C ARG A 65 -6.28 -9.02 3.71
N ARG A 66 -6.62 -7.83 4.19
CA ARG A 66 -7.78 -7.62 5.07
C ARG A 66 -9.08 -7.43 4.30
N GLY A 67 -9.06 -7.56 2.97
CA GLY A 67 -10.24 -7.40 2.13
C GLY A 67 -10.67 -5.96 1.92
N ILE A 68 -9.80 -4.99 2.23
CA ILE A 68 -10.11 -3.57 2.10
C ILE A 68 -9.95 -3.15 0.64
N ASP A 69 -10.94 -2.45 0.10
CA ASP A 69 -10.89 -1.88 -1.24
C ASP A 69 -9.93 -0.70 -1.24
N VAL A 70 -8.86 -0.81 -2.05
CA VAL A 70 -7.82 0.21 -2.16
C VAL A 70 -7.89 0.98 -3.49
N SER A 71 -8.98 0.85 -4.24
CA SER A 71 -9.08 1.44 -5.58
C SER A 71 -8.93 2.97 -5.58
N ALA A 72 -9.20 3.64 -4.45
CA ALA A 72 -9.00 5.09 -4.35
C ALA A 72 -7.54 5.50 -4.46
N ILE A 73 -6.60 4.61 -4.16
CA ILE A 73 -5.16 4.92 -4.09
C ILE A 73 -4.29 3.99 -4.93
N TYR A 74 -4.84 2.91 -5.45
CA TYR A 74 -4.04 1.90 -6.16
C TYR A 74 -4.83 1.34 -7.34
N ASP A 75 -4.23 1.39 -8.52
CA ASP A 75 -4.84 0.91 -9.76
C ASP A 75 -4.32 -0.45 -10.22
N GLY A 76 -3.53 -1.12 -9.39
CA GLY A 76 -2.88 -2.38 -9.73
C GLY A 76 -1.44 -2.21 -10.21
N LYS A 77 -1.00 -0.98 -10.46
CA LYS A 77 0.35 -0.67 -10.95
C LYS A 77 1.02 0.41 -10.13
N ALA A 78 0.31 1.48 -9.83
CA ALA A 78 0.86 2.64 -9.14
C ALA A 78 0.00 3.03 -7.95
N ILE A 79 0.65 3.55 -6.93
CA ILE A 79 0.00 4.04 -5.73
C ILE A 79 -0.01 5.56 -5.80
N GLY A 80 -1.18 6.18 -5.55
CA GLY A 80 -1.33 7.63 -5.54
C GLY A 80 -1.26 8.19 -4.13
N PHE A 81 -0.41 9.21 -3.95
CA PHE A 81 -0.23 9.89 -2.66
C PHE A 81 -0.64 11.37 -2.77
N ASP A 82 -1.63 11.67 -3.61
CA ASP A 82 -2.05 13.04 -3.85
C ASP A 82 -2.89 13.61 -2.71
N TYR A 83 -3.66 12.76 -2.06
CA TYR A 83 -4.58 13.17 -1.01
C TYR A 83 -4.51 12.20 0.16
N PRO A 84 -4.73 12.68 1.40
CA PRO A 84 -4.90 11.77 2.52
C PRO A 84 -6.15 10.92 2.35
N ILE A 85 -6.24 9.84 3.09
CA ILE A 85 -7.36 8.92 3.03
C ILE A 85 -8.01 8.74 4.39
N ARG A 86 -9.24 8.24 4.35
CA ARG A 86 -9.93 7.71 5.52
C ARG A 86 -10.44 6.31 5.22
N TYR A 87 -10.67 5.53 6.26
CA TYR A 87 -11.27 4.22 6.13
C TYR A 87 -12.78 4.33 6.33
N GLU A 88 -13.54 3.85 5.36
CA GLU A 88 -15.01 3.80 5.43
C GLU A 88 -15.44 2.40 5.83
N ILE A 89 -15.74 2.23 7.12
CA ILE A 89 -16.04 0.93 7.68
C ILE A 89 -17.30 0.30 7.05
N ALA A 90 -18.29 1.12 6.70
CA ALA A 90 -19.55 0.62 6.13
C ALA A 90 -19.34 -0.10 4.79
N TYR A 91 -18.28 0.27 4.07
CA TYR A 91 -17.99 -0.28 2.74
C TYR A 91 -16.67 -1.05 2.70
N ASN A 92 -15.96 -1.13 3.82
CA ASN A 92 -14.65 -1.75 3.92
C ASN A 92 -13.70 -1.25 2.82
N ARG A 93 -13.62 0.07 2.67
CA ARG A 93 -12.82 0.71 1.63
C ARG A 93 -12.08 1.94 2.14
N LEU A 94 -11.01 2.28 1.44
CA LEU A 94 -10.33 3.56 1.62
C LEU A 94 -10.98 4.61 0.72
N ALA A 95 -11.07 5.84 1.18
CA ALA A 95 -11.61 6.95 0.42
C ALA A 95 -10.70 8.16 0.55
N ALA A 96 -10.48 8.87 -0.55
CA ALA A 96 -9.67 10.07 -0.55
C ALA A 96 -10.39 11.22 0.17
N ILE A 97 -9.62 11.98 0.94
CA ILE A 97 -10.09 13.21 1.59
C ILE A 97 -9.51 14.37 0.77
N GLY A 98 -10.35 15.00 -0.01
CA GLY A 98 -9.79 16.06 -0.83
C GLY A 98 -10.76 16.74 -1.72
#